data_673f3943dab17d955fbf593fcaa17477
#
_entry.id   673f3943dab17d955fbf593fcaa17477
#
_cell.length_a   1.000
_cell.length_b   1.000
_cell.length_c   1.000
_cell.angle_alpha   90.00
_cell.angle_beta   90.00
_cell.angle_gamma   90.00
#
_symmetry.space_group_name_H-M   'P 1'
#
loop_
_entity.id
_entity.type
_entity.pdbx_description
1 polymer ?
#
loop_
_entity_poly.entity_id
_entity_poly.type
_entity_poly.pdbx_seq_one_letter_code
_entity_poly.pdbx_strand_id
1 'polypeptide(L)'
;FREKYPDIEFHYREYPDLPVEQLFAGNEGNVAFSIGEFDEHLYQVVPLETFPIGLLVNEKHPLAQKESVTIEDLQGEPMFIESSQFHIYHLITERCEEAGFEPDIIFQTSGFSLCHKMVKANKGISVAVDFVFDDMREDGLKLIPFSDGNYEWKACMLTRRDEEENEGVQCFRKHVQEWLQKIRSGEIIR
;
A
#
# COMPACT_ATOMS: atom_id res chain seq x y z
N PHE A 1 -8.13 12.80 -16.29
CA PHE A 1 -6.98 13.43 -16.95
C PHE A 1 -7.20 13.52 -18.47
N ARG A 2 -7.44 12.42 -19.17
CA ARG A 2 -7.61 12.37 -20.63
C ARG A 2 -8.71 13.29 -21.18
N GLU A 3 -9.79 13.50 -20.44
CA GLU A 3 -10.85 14.44 -20.82
C GLU A 3 -10.39 15.89 -20.77
N LYS A 4 -9.52 16.24 -19.81
CA LYS A 4 -8.98 17.59 -19.63
C LYS A 4 -7.82 17.91 -20.57
N TYR A 5 -7.04 16.87 -20.93
CA TYR A 5 -5.83 16.99 -21.76
C TYR A 5 -5.85 15.93 -22.88
N PRO A 6 -6.72 16.09 -23.90
CA PRO A 6 -6.93 15.07 -24.93
C PRO A 6 -5.72 14.89 -25.86
N ASP A 7 -4.86 15.90 -25.97
CA ASP A 7 -3.67 15.88 -26.84
C ASP A 7 -2.44 15.24 -26.13
N ILE A 8 -2.53 14.94 -24.84
CA ILE A 8 -1.47 14.26 -24.12
C ILE A 8 -1.70 12.74 -24.17
N GLU A 9 -0.74 12.04 -24.79
CA GLU A 9 -0.76 10.57 -24.80
C GLU A 9 -0.53 10.04 -23.39
N PHE A 10 -1.44 9.18 -22.92
CA PHE A 10 -1.42 8.64 -21.57
C PHE A 10 -1.50 7.11 -21.58
N HIS A 11 -0.44 6.46 -21.08
CA HIS A 11 -0.35 5.03 -20.87
C HIS A 11 -0.20 4.72 -19.40
N TYR A 12 -0.96 3.75 -18.92
CA TYR A 12 -0.90 3.26 -17.54
C TYR A 12 -0.48 1.79 -17.53
N ARG A 13 0.41 1.44 -16.61
CA ARG A 13 0.83 0.07 -16.32
C ARG A 13 0.87 -0.14 -14.82
N GLU A 14 0.53 -1.31 -14.36
CA GLU A 14 0.53 -1.71 -12.96
C GLU A 14 1.58 -2.79 -12.73
N TYR A 15 2.32 -2.64 -11.65
CA TYR A 15 3.36 -3.55 -11.21
C TYR A 15 3.34 -3.62 -9.67
N PRO A 16 3.91 -4.66 -9.03
CA PRO A 16 4.24 -4.62 -7.61
C PRO A 16 5.21 -3.47 -7.29
N ASP A 17 5.31 -3.09 -6.01
CA ASP A 17 6.06 -1.90 -5.57
C ASP A 17 7.52 -1.89 -6.01
N LEU A 18 8.29 -2.94 -5.67
CA LEU A 18 9.72 -2.99 -6.00
C LEU A 18 10.02 -3.03 -7.50
N PRO A 19 9.31 -3.82 -8.33
CA PRO A 19 9.43 -3.70 -9.77
C PRO A 19 9.15 -2.32 -10.34
N VAL A 20 8.12 -1.60 -9.85
CA VAL A 20 7.82 -0.25 -10.35
C VAL A 20 8.97 0.71 -10.06
N GLU A 21 9.56 0.63 -8.89
CA GLU A 21 10.71 1.46 -8.50
C GLU A 21 11.94 1.18 -9.36
N GLN A 22 12.23 -0.10 -9.63
CA GLN A 22 13.35 -0.49 -10.48
C GLN A 22 13.17 -0.02 -11.93
N LEU A 23 11.97 -0.19 -12.50
CA LEU A 23 11.63 0.29 -13.84
C LEU A 23 11.74 1.81 -13.93
N PHE A 24 11.26 2.52 -12.93
CA PHE A 24 11.30 3.97 -12.87
C PHE A 24 12.75 4.50 -12.73
N ALA A 25 13.57 3.87 -11.90
CA ALA A 25 15.00 4.16 -11.81
C ALA A 25 15.74 3.87 -13.12
N GLY A 26 15.27 2.88 -13.89
CA GLY A 26 15.76 2.54 -15.23
C GLY A 26 15.21 3.43 -16.35
N ASN A 27 14.58 4.57 -16.03
CA ASN A 27 13.96 5.52 -16.97
C ASN A 27 12.75 4.96 -17.74
N GLU A 28 12.07 3.95 -17.21
CA GLU A 28 10.78 3.54 -17.77
C GLU A 28 9.63 4.32 -17.13
N GLY A 29 8.79 4.90 -17.98
CA GLY A 29 7.70 5.79 -17.57
C GLY A 29 8.18 7.19 -17.15
N ASN A 30 7.27 8.14 -17.13
CA ASN A 30 7.54 9.54 -16.77
C ASN A 30 7.10 9.87 -15.35
N VAL A 31 6.11 9.14 -14.85
CA VAL A 31 5.53 9.27 -13.51
C VAL A 31 5.36 7.87 -12.92
N ALA A 32 5.68 7.70 -11.65
CA ALA A 32 5.39 6.49 -10.90
C ALA A 32 4.54 6.81 -9.65
N PHE A 33 3.69 5.88 -9.27
CA PHE A 33 3.07 5.84 -7.96
C PHE A 33 3.71 4.71 -7.18
N SER A 34 4.19 5.00 -5.99
CA SER A 34 4.83 4.03 -5.12
C SER A 34 4.59 4.35 -3.65
N ILE A 35 5.21 3.58 -2.77
CA ILE A 35 4.96 3.60 -1.33
C ILE A 35 6.29 3.76 -0.61
N GLY A 36 6.34 4.63 0.39
CA GLY A 36 7.52 4.82 1.21
C GLY A 36 8.17 6.18 1.06
N GLU A 37 9.46 6.23 1.34
CA GLU A 37 10.29 7.43 1.28
C GLU A 37 11.30 7.31 0.16
N PHE A 38 11.50 8.39 -0.59
CA PHE A 38 12.36 8.40 -1.78
C PHE A 38 13.35 9.54 -1.71
N ASP A 39 14.49 9.35 -2.39
CA ASP A 39 15.55 10.36 -2.48
C ASP A 39 15.06 11.59 -3.28
N GLU A 40 14.82 12.67 -2.56
CA GLU A 40 14.37 13.95 -3.15
C GLU A 40 15.46 14.63 -4.02
N HIS A 41 16.72 14.16 -4.00
CA HIS A 41 17.73 14.62 -4.96
C HIS A 41 17.52 14.03 -6.35
N LEU A 42 16.94 12.83 -6.43
CA LEU A 42 16.67 12.13 -7.68
C LEU A 42 15.26 12.40 -8.19
N TYR A 43 14.29 12.52 -7.27
CA TYR A 43 12.88 12.60 -7.60
C TYR A 43 12.21 13.84 -7.01
N GLN A 44 11.21 14.35 -7.69
CA GLN A 44 10.19 15.19 -7.09
C GLN A 44 9.13 14.26 -6.49
N VAL A 45 9.00 14.29 -5.18
CA VAL A 45 8.05 13.46 -4.42
C VAL A 45 6.82 14.29 -4.08
N VAL A 46 5.66 13.84 -4.51
CA VAL A 46 4.37 14.42 -4.11
C VAL A 46 3.67 13.43 -3.17
N PRO A 47 3.64 13.71 -1.84
CA PRO A 47 2.88 12.88 -0.92
C PRO A 47 1.39 12.91 -1.27
N LEU A 48 0.80 11.74 -1.39
CA LEU A 48 -0.62 11.58 -1.70
C LEU A 48 -1.43 11.43 -0.42
N GLU A 49 -1.28 10.28 0.24
CA GLU A 49 -2.01 9.91 1.44
C GLU A 49 -1.20 8.91 2.27
N THR A 50 -1.48 8.85 3.56
CA THR A 50 -0.92 7.84 4.46
C THR A 50 -2.08 7.05 5.06
N PHE A 51 -2.01 5.75 4.93
CA PHE A 51 -3.03 4.82 5.40
C PHE A 51 -2.46 3.90 6.47
N PRO A 52 -3.19 3.64 7.57
CA PRO A 52 -2.76 2.66 8.53
C PRO A 52 -2.85 1.24 7.97
N ILE A 53 -1.92 0.39 8.40
CA ILE A 53 -1.93 -1.04 8.17
C ILE A 53 -2.40 -1.71 9.46
N GLY A 54 -3.31 -2.67 9.36
CA GLY A 54 -3.80 -3.45 10.49
C GLY A 54 -3.68 -4.95 10.28
N LEU A 55 -3.83 -5.68 11.36
CA LEU A 55 -3.94 -7.13 11.34
C LEU A 55 -5.34 -7.53 10.86
N LEU A 56 -5.41 -8.30 9.79
CA LEU A 56 -6.64 -8.84 9.22
C LEU A 56 -6.90 -10.23 9.78
N VAL A 57 -8.03 -10.39 10.44
CA VAL A 57 -8.45 -11.67 11.04
C VAL A 57 -9.92 -11.98 10.75
N ASN A 58 -10.27 -13.26 10.82
CA ASN A 58 -11.68 -13.65 10.90
C ASN A 58 -12.26 -13.16 12.24
N GLU A 59 -13.51 -12.68 12.24
CA GLU A 59 -14.18 -12.20 13.48
C GLU A 59 -14.27 -13.27 14.60
N LYS A 60 -14.16 -14.55 14.24
CA LYS A 60 -14.14 -15.70 15.19
C LYS A 60 -12.73 -16.03 15.68
N HIS A 61 -11.70 -15.38 15.15
CA HIS A 61 -10.32 -15.58 15.58
C HIS A 61 -10.12 -15.05 17.02
N PRO A 62 -9.30 -15.70 17.88
CA PRO A 62 -9.07 -15.21 19.24
C PRO A 62 -8.59 -13.75 19.27
N LEU A 63 -7.70 -13.35 18.35
CA LEU A 63 -7.19 -11.99 18.26
C LEU A 63 -8.28 -10.96 17.91
N ALA A 64 -9.40 -11.36 17.32
CA ALA A 64 -10.52 -10.46 17.02
C ALA A 64 -11.17 -9.82 18.25
N GLN A 65 -10.92 -10.38 19.44
CA GLN A 65 -11.41 -9.84 20.72
C GLN A 65 -10.56 -8.66 21.23
N LYS A 66 -9.37 -8.45 20.67
CA LYS A 66 -8.50 -7.34 21.05
C LYS A 66 -8.93 -6.03 20.40
N GLU A 67 -8.69 -4.91 21.10
CA GLU A 67 -8.86 -3.55 20.55
C GLU A 67 -7.66 -3.14 19.69
N SER A 68 -6.46 -3.64 20.04
CA SER A 68 -5.21 -3.48 19.30
C SER A 68 -4.33 -4.70 19.48
N VAL A 69 -3.38 -4.88 18.58
CA VAL A 69 -2.38 -5.96 18.61
C VAL A 69 -0.98 -5.39 18.59
N THR A 70 -0.02 -6.21 18.95
CA THR A 70 1.41 -5.97 18.76
C THR A 70 1.98 -6.97 17.77
N ILE A 71 3.19 -6.75 17.28
CA ILE A 71 3.82 -7.67 16.34
C ILE A 71 4.02 -9.07 16.96
N GLU A 72 4.26 -9.15 18.28
CA GLU A 72 4.43 -10.41 19.00
C GLU A 72 3.15 -11.27 18.99
N ASP A 73 1.98 -10.66 18.82
CA ASP A 73 0.71 -11.38 18.70
C ASP A 73 0.62 -12.24 17.43
N LEU A 74 1.51 -12.00 16.45
CA LEU A 74 1.58 -12.75 15.21
C LEU A 74 2.43 -14.04 15.36
N GLN A 75 3.16 -14.18 16.46
CA GLN A 75 4.05 -15.32 16.66
C GLN A 75 3.30 -16.65 16.68
N GLY A 76 3.64 -17.54 15.76
CA GLY A 76 3.02 -18.85 15.62
C GLY A 76 1.65 -18.88 14.95
N GLU A 77 1.16 -17.74 14.49
CA GLU A 77 -0.08 -17.67 13.69
C GLU A 77 0.23 -17.92 12.21
N PRO A 78 -0.47 -18.85 11.54
CA PRO A 78 -0.33 -19.06 10.10
C PRO A 78 -0.68 -17.79 9.31
N MET A 79 0.25 -17.28 8.51
CA MET A 79 0.10 -16.00 7.82
C MET A 79 -0.03 -16.15 6.31
N PHE A 80 -0.95 -15.40 5.74
CA PHE A 80 -1.11 -15.13 4.29
C PHE A 80 -0.67 -13.69 4.04
N ILE A 81 0.23 -13.46 3.11
CA ILE A 81 0.76 -12.11 2.86
C ILE A 81 1.09 -11.94 1.37
N GLU A 82 1.17 -10.69 0.93
CA GLU A 82 1.73 -10.39 -0.38
C GLU A 82 3.18 -10.85 -0.47
N SER A 83 3.63 -11.08 -1.71
CA SER A 83 5.00 -11.56 -1.97
C SER A 83 6.06 -10.50 -1.61
N SER A 84 7.32 -10.94 -1.57
CA SER A 84 8.47 -10.06 -1.33
C SER A 84 8.72 -8.97 -2.39
N GLN A 85 7.84 -8.84 -3.37
CA GLN A 85 7.83 -7.72 -4.31
C GLN A 85 7.04 -6.50 -3.79
N PHE A 86 6.40 -6.61 -2.62
CA PHE A 86 5.61 -5.56 -1.99
C PHE A 86 6.25 -5.08 -0.68
N HIS A 87 6.17 -3.79 -0.42
CA HIS A 87 6.72 -3.18 0.80
C HIS A 87 6.07 -3.70 2.08
N ILE A 88 4.79 -4.05 2.05
CA ILE A 88 4.08 -4.58 3.21
C ILE A 88 4.69 -5.91 3.71
N TYR A 89 5.21 -6.73 2.81
CA TYR A 89 5.94 -7.95 3.16
C TYR A 89 7.18 -7.61 4.01
N HIS A 90 8.01 -6.69 3.52
CA HIS A 90 9.25 -6.30 4.20
C HIS A 90 8.96 -5.64 5.54
N LEU A 91 7.99 -4.73 5.59
CA LEU A 91 7.58 -4.10 6.85
C LEU A 91 7.24 -5.14 7.92
N ILE A 92 6.42 -6.14 7.61
CA ILE A 92 5.97 -7.12 8.58
C ILE A 92 7.09 -8.10 8.96
N THR A 93 7.86 -8.58 7.98
CA THR A 93 8.97 -9.51 8.26
C THR A 93 10.06 -8.86 9.10
N GLU A 94 10.45 -7.62 8.79
CA GLU A 94 11.43 -6.84 9.56
C GLU A 94 10.95 -6.61 11.01
N ARG A 95 9.68 -6.28 11.21
CA ARG A 95 9.11 -6.11 12.55
C ARG A 95 9.10 -7.41 13.35
N CYS A 96 8.78 -8.54 12.72
CA CYS A 96 8.87 -9.85 13.37
C CYS A 96 10.32 -10.20 13.76
N GLU A 97 11.28 -9.95 12.86
CA GLU A 97 12.70 -10.16 13.12
C GLU A 97 13.21 -9.27 14.27
N GLU A 98 12.83 -7.99 14.31
CA GLU A 98 13.14 -7.06 15.40
C GLU A 98 12.57 -7.56 16.74
N ALA A 99 11.40 -8.21 16.73
CA ALA A 99 10.78 -8.83 17.90
C ALA A 99 11.35 -10.22 18.24
N GLY A 100 12.30 -10.72 17.45
CA GLY A 100 13.04 -11.95 17.72
C GLY A 100 12.39 -13.24 17.23
N PHE A 101 11.50 -13.17 16.25
CA PHE A 101 10.88 -14.36 15.64
C PHE A 101 10.71 -14.20 14.11
N GLU A 102 10.57 -15.32 13.41
CA GLU A 102 10.18 -15.37 12.02
C GLU A 102 8.66 -15.58 11.89
N PRO A 103 7.95 -14.86 11.03
CA PRO A 103 6.52 -15.09 10.80
C PRO A 103 6.29 -16.43 10.10
N ASP A 104 5.24 -17.16 10.50
CA ASP A 104 4.83 -18.42 9.86
C ASP A 104 4.08 -18.15 8.54
N ILE A 105 4.81 -17.72 7.51
CA ILE A 105 4.24 -17.41 6.20
C ILE A 105 3.98 -18.71 5.44
N ILE A 106 2.72 -19.15 5.45
CA ILE A 106 2.28 -20.38 4.77
C ILE A 106 1.88 -20.15 3.32
N PHE A 107 1.65 -18.89 2.91
CA PHE A 107 1.28 -18.56 1.55
C PHE A 107 1.63 -17.11 1.19
N GLN A 108 2.18 -16.92 -0.02
CA GLN A 108 2.45 -15.62 -0.61
C GLN A 108 1.67 -15.44 -1.91
N THR A 109 1.18 -14.23 -2.17
CA THR A 109 0.38 -13.90 -3.35
C THR A 109 0.76 -12.52 -3.92
N SER A 110 0.35 -12.26 -5.15
CA SER A 110 0.44 -10.92 -5.76
C SER A 110 -0.87 -10.11 -5.66
N GLY A 111 -1.84 -10.56 -4.87
CA GLY A 111 -3.14 -9.88 -4.78
C GLY A 111 -3.83 -10.05 -3.44
N PHE A 112 -4.30 -8.93 -2.89
CA PHE A 112 -5.00 -8.82 -1.60
C PHE A 112 -6.21 -9.75 -1.48
N SER A 113 -7.00 -9.90 -2.55
CA SER A 113 -8.26 -10.62 -2.49
C SER A 113 -8.12 -12.09 -2.08
N LEU A 114 -6.97 -12.71 -2.36
CA LEU A 114 -6.74 -14.09 -1.94
C LEU A 114 -6.41 -14.18 -0.46
N CYS A 115 -5.61 -13.25 0.08
CA CYS A 115 -5.36 -13.15 1.52
C CYS A 115 -6.69 -13.00 2.29
N HIS A 116 -7.56 -12.08 1.87
CA HIS A 116 -8.89 -11.88 2.46
C HIS A 116 -9.74 -13.16 2.46
N LYS A 117 -9.78 -13.89 1.35
CA LYS A 117 -10.55 -15.15 1.26
C LYS A 117 -10.02 -16.23 2.19
N MET A 118 -8.69 -16.34 2.35
CA MET A 118 -8.09 -17.33 3.24
C MET A 118 -8.35 -16.98 4.71
N VAL A 119 -8.24 -15.70 5.07
CA VAL A 119 -8.58 -15.20 6.42
C VAL A 119 -10.07 -15.38 6.70
N LYS A 120 -10.94 -15.08 5.74
CA LYS A 120 -12.38 -15.30 5.86
C LYS A 120 -12.72 -16.78 6.09
N ALA A 121 -11.98 -17.69 5.50
CA ALA A 121 -12.10 -19.12 5.77
C ALA A 121 -11.53 -19.56 7.13
N ASN A 122 -11.06 -18.62 7.94
CA ASN A 122 -10.42 -18.83 9.27
C ASN A 122 -9.25 -19.83 9.20
N LYS A 123 -8.37 -19.65 8.20
CA LYS A 123 -7.20 -20.51 7.96
C LYS A 123 -5.90 -19.92 8.48
N GLY A 124 -5.94 -18.70 9.00
CA GLY A 124 -4.82 -17.93 9.52
C GLY A 124 -5.12 -16.45 9.49
N ILE A 125 -4.07 -15.66 9.59
CA ILE A 125 -4.12 -14.20 9.65
C ILE A 125 -3.52 -13.59 8.39
N SER A 126 -3.73 -12.29 8.19
CA SER A 126 -3.04 -11.46 7.20
C SER A 126 -2.85 -10.05 7.73
N VAL A 127 -2.29 -9.18 6.93
CA VAL A 127 -2.29 -7.74 7.16
C VAL A 127 -2.97 -7.05 5.99
N ALA A 128 -3.56 -5.92 6.22
CA ALA A 128 -4.21 -5.13 5.17
C ALA A 128 -4.10 -3.64 5.45
N VAL A 129 -4.09 -2.85 4.39
CA VAL A 129 -4.26 -1.40 4.47
C VAL A 129 -5.73 -1.10 4.71
N ASP A 130 -6.04 -0.14 5.58
CA ASP A 130 -7.41 0.14 6.03
C ASP A 130 -8.38 0.45 4.88
N PHE A 131 -7.97 1.30 3.92
CA PHE A 131 -8.84 1.65 2.80
C PHE A 131 -9.12 0.44 1.87
N VAL A 132 -8.17 -0.50 1.73
CA VAL A 132 -8.39 -1.74 0.96
C VAL A 132 -9.41 -2.63 1.67
N PHE A 133 -9.29 -2.73 2.99
CA PHE A 133 -10.26 -3.46 3.82
C PHE A 133 -11.66 -2.85 3.70
N ASP A 134 -11.76 -1.51 3.80
CA ASP A 134 -13.03 -0.80 3.70
C ASP A 134 -13.67 -0.91 2.31
N ASP A 135 -12.86 -0.87 1.24
CA ASP A 135 -13.34 -0.99 -0.14
C ASP A 135 -13.85 -2.41 -0.47
N MET A 136 -13.17 -3.42 0.04
CA MET A 136 -13.55 -4.83 -0.18
C MET A 136 -14.82 -5.24 0.57
N ARG A 137 -15.14 -4.59 1.69
CA ARG A 137 -16.38 -4.76 2.51
C ARG A 137 -16.81 -6.21 2.70
N GLU A 138 -15.88 -7.08 3.11
CA GLU A 138 -16.18 -8.49 3.33
C GLU A 138 -16.70 -8.74 4.75
N ASP A 139 -17.94 -9.21 4.89
CA ASP A 139 -18.50 -9.62 6.17
C ASP A 139 -17.71 -10.76 6.81
N GLY A 140 -17.59 -10.76 8.15
CA GLY A 140 -16.92 -11.79 8.93
C GLY A 140 -15.41 -11.60 9.04
N LEU A 141 -14.89 -10.46 8.60
CA LEU A 141 -13.51 -10.03 8.79
C LEU A 141 -13.43 -8.82 9.73
N LYS A 142 -12.31 -8.71 10.43
CA LYS A 142 -11.97 -7.57 11.28
C LYS A 142 -10.55 -7.12 11.00
N LEU A 143 -10.36 -5.81 10.87
CA LEU A 143 -9.06 -5.17 10.82
C LEU A 143 -8.76 -4.60 12.21
N ILE A 144 -7.61 -4.98 12.80
CA ILE A 144 -7.21 -4.60 14.15
C ILE A 144 -5.95 -3.74 14.06
N PRO A 145 -5.92 -2.54 14.62
CA PRO A 145 -4.75 -1.68 14.58
C PRO A 145 -3.59 -2.24 15.40
N PHE A 146 -2.36 -2.00 14.94
CA PHE A 146 -1.16 -2.21 15.74
C PHE A 146 -0.98 -1.07 16.75
N SER A 147 -0.43 -1.38 17.93
CA SER A 147 -0.20 -0.41 19.01
C SER A 147 1.27 -0.25 19.42
N ASP A 148 2.18 -0.99 18.83
CA ASP A 148 3.61 -1.09 19.16
C ASP A 148 4.53 -0.36 18.18
N GLY A 149 3.97 0.44 17.27
CA GLY A 149 4.75 1.22 16.32
C GLY A 149 3.93 1.83 15.21
N ASN A 150 4.63 2.39 14.23
CA ASN A 150 4.02 2.94 13.03
C ASN A 150 3.95 1.85 11.96
N TYR A 151 2.73 1.47 11.62
CA TYR A 151 2.41 0.57 10.52
C TYR A 151 1.64 1.37 9.48
N GLU A 152 2.38 2.00 8.56
CA GLU A 152 1.84 2.99 7.63
C GLU A 152 2.16 2.65 6.17
N TRP A 153 1.18 2.85 5.32
CA TRP A 153 1.28 2.75 3.88
C TRP A 153 1.27 4.17 3.29
N LYS A 154 2.48 4.74 3.06
CA LYS A 154 2.67 6.11 2.60
C LYS A 154 2.69 6.15 1.08
N ALA A 155 1.55 6.45 0.47
CA ALA A 155 1.45 6.57 -0.98
C ALA A 155 2.04 7.91 -1.46
N CYS A 156 2.82 7.85 -2.52
CA CYS A 156 3.36 9.05 -3.17
C CYS A 156 3.37 8.93 -4.70
N MET A 157 3.43 10.07 -5.35
CA MET A 157 3.70 10.19 -6.78
C MET A 157 5.11 10.70 -6.97
N LEU A 158 5.86 10.03 -7.83
CA LEU A 158 7.24 10.34 -8.19
C LEU A 158 7.32 10.86 -9.61
N THR A 159 8.11 11.91 -9.81
CA THR A 159 8.58 12.35 -11.11
C THR A 159 10.09 12.54 -11.06
N ARG A 160 10.80 12.17 -12.12
CA ARG A 160 12.25 12.42 -12.15
C ARG A 160 12.53 13.91 -12.33
N ARG A 161 13.63 14.40 -11.77
CA ARG A 161 13.99 15.82 -11.88
C ARG A 161 14.39 16.23 -13.27
N ASP A 162 14.90 15.32 -14.10
CA ASP A 162 15.20 15.56 -15.51
C ASP A 162 13.96 15.65 -16.41
N GLU A 163 12.78 15.27 -15.90
CA GLU A 163 11.46 15.42 -16.56
C GLU A 163 10.73 16.71 -16.17
N GLU A 164 11.34 17.59 -15.39
CA GLU A 164 10.68 18.83 -14.90
C GLU A 164 10.16 19.73 -16.04
N GLU A 165 10.82 19.73 -17.19
CA GLU A 165 10.43 20.53 -18.37
C GLU A 165 9.41 19.81 -19.28
N ASN A 166 9.10 18.53 -19.00
CA ASN A 166 8.12 17.78 -19.76
C ASN A 166 6.70 18.29 -19.51
N GLU A 167 6.08 18.90 -20.50
CA GLU A 167 4.74 19.52 -20.39
C GLU A 167 3.67 18.51 -19.96
N GLY A 168 3.70 17.28 -20.48
CA GLY A 168 2.77 16.21 -20.10
C GLY A 168 2.88 15.84 -18.62
N VAL A 169 4.11 15.73 -18.11
CA VAL A 169 4.40 15.46 -16.70
C VAL A 169 3.91 16.61 -15.82
N GLN A 170 4.16 17.86 -16.19
CA GLN A 170 3.68 19.03 -15.45
C GLN A 170 2.16 19.08 -15.38
N CYS A 171 1.48 18.85 -16.50
CA CYS A 171 0.02 18.78 -16.56
C CYS A 171 -0.54 17.67 -15.69
N PHE A 172 0.08 16.49 -15.71
CA PHE A 172 -0.36 15.35 -14.91
C PHE A 172 -0.16 15.61 -13.42
N ARG A 173 1.02 16.09 -13.01
CA ARG A 173 1.31 16.45 -11.61
C ARG A 173 0.31 17.49 -11.08
N LYS A 174 0.07 18.54 -11.83
CA LYS A 174 -0.92 19.56 -11.48
C LYS A 174 -2.31 18.97 -11.33
N HIS A 175 -2.71 18.10 -12.25
CA HIS A 175 -4.01 17.43 -12.21
C HIS A 175 -4.16 16.58 -10.94
N VAL A 176 -3.15 15.78 -10.58
CA VAL A 176 -3.15 14.97 -9.35
C VAL A 176 -3.24 15.87 -8.10
N GLN A 177 -2.49 16.96 -8.04
CA GLN A 177 -2.53 17.90 -6.91
C GLN A 177 -3.90 18.56 -6.76
N GLU A 178 -4.52 19.01 -7.87
CA GLU A 178 -5.88 19.57 -7.87
C GLU A 178 -6.91 18.54 -7.41
N TRP A 179 -6.76 17.29 -7.85
CA TRP A 179 -7.64 16.19 -7.45
C TRP A 179 -7.52 15.88 -5.95
N LEU A 180 -6.30 15.81 -5.41
CA LEU A 180 -6.05 15.64 -3.98
C LEU A 180 -6.67 16.77 -3.14
N GLN A 181 -6.57 18.03 -3.60
CA GLN A 181 -7.21 19.15 -2.92
C GLN A 181 -8.72 18.98 -2.85
N LYS A 182 -9.35 18.52 -3.93
CA LYS A 182 -10.80 18.28 -3.97
C LYS A 182 -11.24 17.14 -3.03
N ILE A 183 -10.45 16.08 -2.92
CA ILE A 183 -10.70 15.03 -1.93
C ILE A 183 -10.61 15.58 -0.50
N ARG A 184 -9.54 16.33 -0.21
CA ARG A 184 -9.31 16.91 1.13
C ARG A 184 -10.35 17.97 1.51
N SER A 185 -10.91 18.69 0.54
CA SER A 185 -12.01 19.64 0.76
C SER A 185 -13.40 18.97 0.84
N GLY A 186 -13.50 17.67 0.57
CA GLY A 186 -14.78 16.94 0.55
C GLY A 186 -15.64 17.19 -0.69
N GLU A 187 -15.10 17.84 -1.72
CA GLU A 187 -15.80 18.06 -3.00
C GLU A 187 -15.94 16.76 -3.80
N ILE A 188 -15.04 15.80 -3.58
CA ILE A 188 -15.06 14.46 -4.19
C ILE A 188 -14.96 13.44 -3.07
N ILE A 189 -15.85 12.46 -3.06
CA ILE A 189 -15.80 11.31 -2.16
C ILE A 189 -14.74 10.34 -2.69
N ARG A 190 -13.96 9.76 -1.77
CA ARG A 190 -12.98 8.69 -2.09
C ARG A 190 -13.64 7.49 -2.72
#